data_554dbfb1af8c3ad228dbee4a6c95dbc6
#
_entry.id   554dbfb1af8c3ad228dbee4a6c95dbc6
#
_cell.length_a   1.000
_cell.length_b   1.000
_cell.length_c   1.000
_cell.angle_alpha   90.00
_cell.angle_beta   90.00
_cell.angle_gamma   90.00
#
_symmetry.space_group_name_H-M   'P 1'
#
loop_
_entity.id
_entity.type
_entity.pdbx_description
1 polymer ?
#
loop_
_entity_poly.entity_id
_entity_poly.type
_entity_poly.pdbx_seq_one_letter_code
_entity_poly.pdbx_strand_id
1 'polypeptide(L)'
;MANLNRKEKTAVRHKRSRKTLAGTPGRPRLSIHFSSKNIYAQVIDDQEGKTIASANTTEGDFKGDKKTRANKDTAEKIGRLVAERSKAKNITKVVFDRGGLQYHGKVKALADAAREGGLEF
;
A
#
# COMPACT_ATOMS: atom_id res chain seq x y z
N MET A 1 -27.75 14.65 -9.15
CA MET A 1 -26.37 14.12 -8.99
C MET A 1 -26.25 12.77 -9.66
N ALA A 2 -25.18 12.57 -10.43
CA ALA A 2 -24.94 11.29 -11.07
C ALA A 2 -24.60 10.22 -10.03
N ASN A 3 -25.20 9.04 -10.16
CA ASN A 3 -24.86 7.91 -9.33
C ASN A 3 -23.55 7.29 -9.83
N LEU A 4 -22.53 7.35 -8.98
CA LEU A 4 -21.22 6.81 -9.30
C LEU A 4 -21.18 5.30 -9.04
N ASN A 5 -20.54 4.54 -9.91
CA ASN A 5 -20.29 3.12 -9.70
C ASN A 5 -19.14 2.94 -8.69
N ARG A 6 -18.83 1.68 -8.35
CA ARG A 6 -17.82 1.35 -7.33
C ARG A 6 -16.42 1.90 -7.67
N LYS A 7 -15.99 1.76 -8.93
CA LYS A 7 -14.68 2.26 -9.38
C LYS A 7 -14.63 3.77 -9.34
N GLU A 8 -15.69 4.43 -9.78
CA GLU A 8 -15.77 5.89 -9.80
C GLU A 8 -15.75 6.45 -8.38
N LYS A 9 -16.47 5.83 -7.43
CA LYS A 9 -16.44 6.24 -6.02
C LYS A 9 -15.05 6.10 -5.42
N THR A 10 -14.35 5.03 -5.73
CA THR A 10 -12.98 4.81 -5.26
C THR A 10 -12.03 5.86 -5.83
N ALA A 11 -12.16 6.17 -7.14
CA ALA A 11 -11.34 7.18 -7.79
C ALA A 11 -11.55 8.57 -7.18
N VAL A 12 -12.79 8.93 -6.85
CA VAL A 12 -13.11 10.21 -6.20
C VAL A 12 -12.46 10.28 -4.81
N ARG A 13 -12.56 9.21 -4.03
CA ARG A 13 -11.93 9.16 -2.70
C ARG A 13 -10.42 9.26 -2.79
N HIS A 14 -9.80 8.59 -3.76
CA HIS A 14 -8.35 8.65 -3.98
C HIS A 14 -7.90 10.05 -4.34
N LYS A 15 -8.58 10.69 -5.27
CA LYS A 15 -8.27 12.07 -5.67
C LYS A 15 -8.38 13.03 -4.48
N ARG A 16 -9.39 12.84 -3.64
CA ARG A 16 -9.61 13.66 -2.43
C ARG A 16 -8.48 13.46 -1.43
N SER A 17 -8.04 12.23 -1.22
CA SER A 17 -6.94 11.90 -0.32
C SER A 17 -5.62 12.50 -0.82
N ARG A 18 -5.36 12.46 -2.13
CA ARG A 18 -4.12 12.96 -2.74
C ARG A 18 -3.94 14.46 -2.58
N LYS A 19 -5.00 15.22 -2.32
CA LYS A 19 -4.87 16.65 -2.03
C LYS A 19 -4.15 16.93 -0.72
N THR A 20 -4.23 16.01 0.25
CA THR A 20 -3.64 16.18 1.58
C THR A 20 -2.47 15.24 1.85
N LEU A 21 -2.34 14.17 1.05
CA LEU A 21 -1.31 13.15 1.23
C LEU A 21 -0.27 13.26 0.12
N ALA A 22 0.91 13.80 0.46
CA ALA A 22 2.04 13.84 -0.43
C ALA A 22 3.26 13.24 0.29
N GLY A 23 3.99 12.36 -0.40
CA GLY A 23 5.21 11.78 0.12
C GLY A 23 6.38 12.75 -0.02
N THR A 24 7.18 12.90 1.04
CA THR A 24 8.41 13.69 1.04
C THR A 24 9.59 12.77 1.34
N PRO A 25 10.84 13.19 1.10
CA PRO A 25 12.01 12.35 1.45
C PRO A 25 12.04 11.93 2.91
N GLY A 26 11.62 12.80 3.83
CA GLY A 26 11.57 12.50 5.27
C GLY A 26 10.37 11.64 5.67
N ARG A 27 9.30 11.67 4.88
CA ARG A 27 8.08 10.89 5.12
C ARG A 27 7.45 10.49 3.78
N PRO A 28 8.01 9.48 3.12
CA PRO A 28 7.47 9.02 1.83
C PRO A 28 6.06 8.47 1.96
N ARG A 29 5.38 8.36 0.83
CA ARG A 29 4.01 7.85 0.77
C ARG A 29 4.02 6.33 0.58
N LEU A 30 3.39 5.61 1.52
CA LEU A 30 3.13 4.19 1.36
C LEU A 30 1.82 4.03 0.59
N SER A 31 1.93 3.69 -0.68
CA SER A 31 0.81 3.49 -1.59
C SER A 31 0.51 2.00 -1.73
N ILE A 32 -0.76 1.63 -1.59
CA ILE A 32 -1.20 0.24 -1.76
C ILE A 32 -2.20 0.14 -2.89
N HIS A 33 -2.17 -0.99 -3.60
CA HIS A 33 -3.09 -1.29 -4.68
C HIS A 33 -3.48 -2.76 -4.63
N PHE A 34 -4.78 -3.03 -4.71
CA PHE A 34 -5.32 -4.38 -4.78
C PHE A 34 -5.94 -4.59 -6.15
N SER A 35 -5.42 -5.57 -6.89
CA SER A 35 -6.09 -6.09 -8.07
C SER A 35 -6.95 -7.31 -7.66
N SER A 36 -7.65 -7.92 -8.61
CA SER A 36 -8.47 -9.08 -8.32
C SER A 36 -7.67 -10.28 -7.78
N LYS A 37 -6.40 -10.38 -8.13
CA LYS A 37 -5.54 -11.52 -7.78
C LYS A 37 -4.30 -11.16 -6.98
N ASN A 38 -3.88 -9.91 -6.98
CA ASN A 38 -2.60 -9.52 -6.42
C ASN A 38 -2.68 -8.28 -5.54
N ILE A 39 -1.66 -8.11 -4.71
CA ILE A 39 -1.49 -6.95 -3.82
C ILE A 39 -0.16 -6.30 -4.14
N TYR A 40 -0.15 -4.96 -4.22
CA TYR A 40 1.04 -4.16 -4.49
C TYR A 40 1.19 -3.11 -3.40
N ALA A 41 2.40 -2.95 -2.89
CA ALA A 41 2.73 -1.90 -1.93
C ALA A 41 4.00 -1.20 -2.38
N GLN A 42 4.01 0.13 -2.36
CA GLN A 42 5.15 0.94 -2.78
C GLN A 42 5.36 2.09 -1.80
N VAL A 43 6.62 2.36 -1.49
CA VAL A 43 7.00 3.54 -0.72
C VAL A 43 7.61 4.54 -1.71
N ILE A 44 6.93 5.67 -1.89
CA ILE A 44 7.19 6.62 -2.98
C ILE A 44 7.59 7.98 -2.43
N ASP A 45 8.67 8.54 -2.97
CA ASP A 45 9.04 9.92 -2.77
C ASP A 45 8.40 10.75 -3.90
N ASP A 46 7.35 11.49 -3.58
CA ASP A 46 6.60 12.28 -4.58
C ASP A 46 7.39 13.51 -5.07
N GLN A 47 8.36 13.99 -4.31
CA GLN A 47 9.19 15.13 -4.73
C GLN A 47 10.16 14.74 -5.84
N GLU A 48 10.75 13.56 -5.75
CA GLU A 48 11.65 13.03 -6.77
C GLU A 48 10.96 12.13 -7.79
N GLY A 49 9.71 11.76 -7.53
CA GLY A 49 8.94 10.87 -8.42
C GLY A 49 9.51 9.47 -8.48
N LYS A 50 10.04 8.96 -7.37
CA LYS A 50 10.76 7.70 -7.37
C LYS A 50 10.24 6.75 -6.28
N THR A 51 10.20 5.44 -6.61
CA THR A 51 9.84 4.39 -5.66
C THR A 51 11.09 3.97 -4.89
N ILE A 52 11.06 4.14 -3.56
CA ILE A 52 12.18 3.82 -2.68
C ILE A 52 12.20 2.34 -2.34
N ALA A 53 11.03 1.77 -2.02
CA ALA A 53 10.89 0.36 -1.68
C ALA A 53 9.56 -0.14 -2.21
N SER A 54 9.47 -1.42 -2.51
CA SER A 54 8.23 -2.02 -2.99
C SER A 54 8.14 -3.49 -2.60
N ALA A 55 6.91 -4.00 -2.53
CA ALA A 55 6.63 -5.41 -2.33
C ALA A 55 5.32 -5.75 -3.05
N ASN A 56 5.25 -6.92 -3.66
CA ASN A 56 4.04 -7.34 -4.34
C ASN A 56 3.95 -8.86 -4.41
N THR A 57 2.74 -9.37 -4.67
CA THR A 57 2.46 -10.80 -4.68
C THR A 57 2.89 -11.50 -5.97
N THR A 58 3.38 -10.76 -6.97
CA THR A 58 3.92 -11.36 -8.20
C THR A 58 5.39 -11.79 -8.03
N GLU A 59 6.02 -11.48 -6.90
CA GLU A 59 7.38 -11.89 -6.60
C GLU A 59 7.49 -13.39 -6.34
N GLY A 60 8.69 -13.94 -6.48
CA GLY A 60 8.97 -15.36 -6.44
C GLY A 60 8.40 -16.12 -5.25
N ASP A 61 8.42 -15.53 -4.06
CA ASP A 61 7.92 -16.16 -2.84
C ASP A 61 6.40 -16.44 -2.87
N PHE A 62 5.67 -15.77 -3.75
CA PHE A 62 4.22 -15.90 -3.88
C PHE A 62 3.78 -16.62 -5.16
N LYS A 63 4.70 -16.92 -6.07
CA LYS A 63 4.37 -17.47 -7.40
C LYS A 63 3.77 -18.87 -7.38
N GLY A 64 4.03 -19.65 -6.35
CA GLY A 64 3.54 -21.02 -6.25
C GLY A 64 2.07 -21.14 -5.82
N ASP A 65 1.46 -20.05 -5.40
CA ASP A 65 0.08 -20.05 -4.94
C ASP A 65 -0.88 -19.92 -6.13
N LYS A 66 -1.65 -20.95 -6.40
CA LYS A 66 -2.59 -20.99 -7.52
C LYS A 66 -3.92 -20.29 -7.23
N LYS A 67 -4.19 -19.96 -5.96
CA LYS A 67 -5.41 -19.25 -5.55
C LYS A 67 -5.19 -17.74 -5.60
N THR A 68 -6.25 -16.97 -5.39
CA THR A 68 -6.10 -15.52 -5.28
C THR A 68 -5.08 -15.17 -4.19
N ARG A 69 -4.15 -14.28 -4.52
CA ARG A 69 -3.12 -13.80 -3.62
C ARG A 69 -3.54 -12.54 -2.88
N ALA A 70 -4.72 -12.01 -3.21
CA ALA A 70 -5.25 -10.78 -2.63
C ALA A 70 -6.15 -11.09 -1.43
N ASN A 71 -5.61 -11.79 -0.42
CA ASN A 71 -6.33 -12.13 0.81
C ASN A 71 -5.65 -11.49 2.03
N LYS A 72 -6.28 -11.63 3.21
CA LYS A 72 -5.79 -11.03 4.46
C LYS A 72 -4.41 -11.54 4.86
N ASP A 73 -4.19 -12.83 4.76
CA ASP A 73 -2.91 -13.44 5.15
C ASP A 73 -1.77 -12.93 4.27
N THR A 74 -2.02 -12.84 2.97
CA THR A 74 -1.06 -12.32 2.02
C THR A 74 -0.81 -10.83 2.26
N ALA A 75 -1.88 -10.06 2.58
CA ALA A 75 -1.76 -8.65 2.93
C ALA A 75 -0.84 -8.43 4.13
N GLU A 76 -0.93 -9.27 5.15
CA GLU A 76 -0.02 -9.22 6.31
C GLU A 76 1.43 -9.46 5.88
N LYS A 77 1.66 -10.45 5.03
CA LYS A 77 3.01 -10.76 4.54
C LYS A 77 3.59 -9.59 3.73
N ILE A 78 2.79 -8.98 2.87
CA ILE A 78 3.21 -7.82 2.07
C ILE A 78 3.51 -6.62 2.99
N GLY A 79 2.68 -6.39 4.01
CA GLY A 79 2.91 -5.31 4.97
C GLY A 79 4.25 -5.47 5.70
N ARG A 80 4.54 -6.66 6.18
CA ARG A 80 5.84 -6.96 6.84
C ARG A 80 7.01 -6.81 5.88
N LEU A 81 6.85 -7.30 4.65
CA LEU A 81 7.92 -7.25 3.65
C LEU A 81 8.24 -5.81 3.25
N VAL A 82 7.22 -4.98 3.01
CA VAL A 82 7.46 -3.58 2.64
C VAL A 82 8.08 -2.81 3.81
N ALA A 83 7.69 -3.11 5.05
CA ALA A 83 8.29 -2.51 6.24
C ALA A 83 9.78 -2.88 6.36
N GLU A 84 10.11 -4.14 6.17
CA GLU A 84 11.48 -4.63 6.20
C GLU A 84 12.34 -3.96 5.14
N ARG A 85 11.84 -3.89 3.91
CA ARG A 85 12.55 -3.26 2.80
C ARG A 85 12.72 -1.75 3.00
N SER A 86 11.72 -1.10 3.60
CA SER A 86 11.81 0.32 3.93
C SER A 86 12.88 0.58 4.98
N LYS A 87 12.95 -0.24 6.02
CA LYS A 87 13.98 -0.13 7.05
C LYS A 87 15.38 -0.31 6.47
N ALA A 88 15.54 -1.22 5.52
CA ALA A 88 16.82 -1.42 4.83
C ALA A 88 17.28 -0.17 4.08
N LYS A 89 16.34 0.73 3.75
CA LYS A 89 16.60 2.03 3.13
C LYS A 89 16.56 3.19 4.13
N ASN A 90 16.57 2.89 5.44
CA ASN A 90 16.49 3.86 6.52
C ASN A 90 15.19 4.68 6.54
N ILE A 91 14.10 4.10 6.04
CA ILE A 91 12.77 4.70 6.06
C ILE A 91 11.98 4.07 7.21
N THR A 92 11.53 4.89 8.17
CA THR A 92 10.69 4.43 9.29
C THR A 92 9.36 5.17 9.35
N LYS A 93 9.28 6.38 8.82
CA LYS A 93 8.06 7.20 8.82
C LYS A 93 7.49 7.30 7.42
N VAL A 94 6.20 7.02 7.27
CA VAL A 94 5.51 7.12 5.99
C VAL A 94 4.15 7.77 6.16
N VAL A 95 3.60 8.27 5.07
CA VAL A 95 2.20 8.71 4.97
C VAL A 95 1.45 7.57 4.30
N PHE A 96 0.40 7.07 4.95
CA PHE A 96 -0.36 5.94 4.43
C PHE A 96 -1.41 6.40 3.40
N ASP A 97 -1.27 5.94 2.17
CA ASP A 97 -2.22 6.22 1.08
C ASP A 97 -2.88 4.90 0.66
N ARG A 98 -4.12 4.73 1.04
CA ARG A 98 -4.90 3.52 0.72
C ARG A 98 -5.61 3.59 -0.63
N GLY A 99 -5.33 4.62 -1.46
CA GLY A 99 -5.83 4.71 -2.83
C GLY A 99 -7.34 4.83 -2.94
N GLY A 100 -8.01 5.45 -1.96
CA GLY A 100 -9.47 5.55 -1.93
C GLY A 100 -10.18 4.30 -1.40
N LEU A 101 -9.44 3.26 -1.01
CA LEU A 101 -10.01 2.06 -0.41
C LEU A 101 -10.43 2.31 1.03
N GLN A 102 -11.47 1.59 1.49
CA GLN A 102 -11.90 1.68 2.88
C GLN A 102 -10.90 1.00 3.81
N TYR A 103 -10.72 1.57 5.02
CA TYR A 103 -9.78 1.04 5.99
C TYR A 103 -10.40 -0.11 6.79
N HIS A 104 -10.46 -1.29 6.15
CA HIS A 104 -10.91 -2.52 6.79
C HIS A 104 -10.41 -3.73 6.01
N GLY A 105 -10.56 -4.92 6.57
CA GLY A 105 -10.20 -6.17 5.91
C GLY A 105 -8.72 -6.22 5.51
N LYS A 106 -8.46 -6.42 4.23
CA LYS A 106 -7.11 -6.55 3.67
C LYS A 106 -6.26 -5.28 3.87
N VAL A 107 -6.87 -4.11 3.71
CA VAL A 107 -6.17 -2.83 3.90
C VAL A 107 -5.68 -2.71 5.33
N LYS A 108 -6.56 -2.98 6.30
CA LYS A 108 -6.21 -2.95 7.71
C LYS A 108 -5.14 -3.97 8.06
N ALA A 109 -5.25 -5.20 7.54
CA ALA A 109 -4.27 -6.25 7.78
C ALA A 109 -2.87 -5.86 7.31
N LEU A 110 -2.77 -5.28 6.12
CA LEU A 110 -1.51 -4.79 5.56
C LEU A 110 -0.94 -3.65 6.42
N ALA A 111 -1.78 -2.67 6.77
CA ALA A 111 -1.37 -1.52 7.57
C ALA A 111 -0.87 -1.94 8.95
N ASP A 112 -1.61 -2.81 9.64
CA ASP A 112 -1.23 -3.30 10.97
C ASP A 112 0.10 -4.07 10.91
N ALA A 113 0.28 -4.91 9.90
CA ALA A 113 1.52 -5.65 9.70
C ALA A 113 2.71 -4.73 9.41
N ALA A 114 2.51 -3.68 8.63
CA ALA A 114 3.55 -2.69 8.35
C ALA A 114 3.94 -1.94 9.63
N ARG A 115 2.98 -1.59 10.48
CA ARG A 115 3.24 -0.96 11.78
C ARG A 115 4.00 -1.89 12.71
N GLU A 116 3.62 -3.15 12.78
CA GLU A 116 4.33 -4.17 13.55
C GLU A 116 5.77 -4.34 13.04
N GLY A 117 5.98 -4.22 11.74
CA GLY A 117 7.29 -4.27 11.12
C GLY A 117 8.15 -3.04 11.38
N GLY A 118 7.61 -2.00 12.00
CA GLY A 118 8.36 -0.83 12.42
C GLY A 118 8.09 0.47 11.66
N LEU A 119 7.15 0.48 10.72
CA LEU A 119 6.75 1.72 10.06
C LEU A 119 5.83 2.54 10.96
N GLU A 120 5.99 3.85 10.94
CA GLU A 120 5.18 4.80 11.69
C GLU A 120 4.26 5.57 10.74
N PHE A 121 2.98 5.48 11.01
CA PHE A 121 1.95 6.26 10.30
C PHE A 121 0.62 6.20 11.02
#